data_2f0c86d278ca7cd3296a5fecad893a4b
#
_entry.id   2f0c86d278ca7cd3296a5fecad893a4b
#
_cell.length_a   1.000
_cell.length_b   1.000
_cell.length_c   1.000
_cell.angle_alpha   90.00
_cell.angle_beta   90.00
_cell.angle_gamma   90.00
#
_symmetry.space_group_name_H-M   'P 1'
#
loop_
_entity.id
_entity.type
_entity.pdbx_description
1 polymer ?
#
loop_
_entity_poly.entity_id
_entity_poly.type
_entity_poly.pdbx_seq_one_letter_code
_entity_poly.pdbx_strand_id
1 'polypeptide(L)'
;LTVLSLLIVLSIQSISAQKHDDISLLEKPVPISTVKGITGFFGERMEVNRQYLKDFPIDTYVDFIVNRQHTAWDWTKAEQHGKWIESAYLSAIQSGDKELQKKVQAVLKRIIDSQEESGYVGATAKSFRTAKRPVRGMDAYELYFVFHAFLTVYEETGNKEALASAEKLADYYLKYFGPGKLEFWPSDLRAPENKHKHIDALSDFAGHGVHYSWEGTLLCDPVARLYEITGKK
;
A
#
# COMPACT_ATOMS: atom_id res chain seq x y z
N LEU A 1 26.91 -47.75 -17.09
CA LEU A 1 26.51 -46.82 -16.01
C LEU A 1 26.63 -45.33 -16.40
N THR A 2 27.12 -45.00 -17.62
CA THR A 2 27.38 -43.61 -18.06
C THR A 2 26.35 -43.02 -19.01
N VAL A 3 25.37 -43.77 -19.49
CA VAL A 3 24.35 -43.29 -20.45
C VAL A 3 23.05 -42.93 -19.72
N LEU A 4 22.77 -43.49 -18.55
CA LEU A 4 21.55 -43.19 -17.78
C LEU A 4 21.64 -41.89 -17.01
N SER A 5 22.86 -41.41 -16.69
CA SER A 5 23.08 -40.16 -16.00
C SER A 5 22.93 -38.93 -16.92
N LEU A 6 23.07 -39.11 -18.24
CA LEU A 6 22.96 -38.02 -19.20
C LEU A 6 21.50 -37.72 -19.59
N LEU A 7 20.60 -38.70 -19.43
CA LEU A 7 19.17 -38.53 -19.73
C LEU A 7 18.39 -37.82 -18.61
N ILE A 8 18.92 -37.82 -17.39
CA ILE A 8 18.30 -37.12 -16.26
C ILE A 8 18.63 -35.62 -16.27
N VAL A 9 19.76 -35.23 -16.85
CA VAL A 9 20.17 -33.81 -16.93
C VAL A 9 19.46 -33.09 -18.07
N LEU A 10 18.97 -33.79 -19.08
CA LEU A 10 18.25 -33.18 -20.21
C LEU A 10 16.74 -33.00 -19.97
N SER A 11 16.19 -33.54 -18.87
CA SER A 11 14.78 -33.39 -18.53
C SER A 11 14.49 -32.18 -17.60
N ILE A 12 15.51 -31.44 -17.19
CA ILE A 12 15.34 -30.26 -16.30
C ILE A 12 15.31 -28.94 -17.10
N GLN A 13 15.47 -28.96 -18.40
CA GLN A 13 15.53 -27.73 -19.22
C GLN A 13 14.25 -27.34 -19.94
N SER A 14 13.09 -27.69 -19.44
CA SER A 14 11.85 -27.22 -20.06
C SER A 14 10.75 -27.00 -19.03
N ILE A 15 11.06 -26.35 -17.91
CA ILE A 15 10.06 -25.50 -17.30
C ILE A 15 10.20 -24.14 -18.01
N SER A 16 9.82 -24.13 -19.26
CA SER A 16 9.42 -22.91 -19.94
C SER A 16 8.37 -22.28 -19.04
N ALA A 17 8.66 -21.11 -18.51
CA ALA A 17 7.63 -20.26 -17.93
C ALA A 17 6.53 -20.18 -18.99
N GLN A 18 5.46 -20.93 -18.77
CA GLN A 18 4.28 -20.86 -19.59
C GLN A 18 3.84 -19.43 -19.53
N LYS A 19 3.96 -18.73 -20.65
CA LYS A 19 3.46 -17.38 -20.81
C LYS A 19 2.00 -17.45 -20.44
N HIS A 20 1.65 -16.95 -19.28
CA HIS A 20 0.27 -16.74 -18.87
C HIS A 20 -0.30 -15.58 -19.69
N ASP A 21 -0.45 -15.82 -21.00
CA ASP A 21 -1.11 -14.87 -21.90
C ASP A 21 -2.64 -14.92 -21.76
N ASP A 22 -3.18 -15.71 -20.83
CA ASP A 22 -4.63 -15.95 -20.70
C ASP A 22 -5.21 -15.67 -19.31
N ILE A 23 -4.68 -14.69 -18.58
CA ILE A 23 -5.45 -14.08 -17.49
C ILE A 23 -6.39 -12.99 -18.03
N SER A 24 -6.64 -12.97 -19.32
CA SER A 24 -7.67 -12.12 -19.96
C SER A 24 -9.11 -12.48 -19.58
N LEU A 25 -9.30 -13.52 -18.76
CA LEU A 25 -10.61 -14.00 -18.34
C LEU A 25 -11.09 -13.43 -16.99
N LEU A 26 -10.27 -12.65 -16.31
CA LEU A 26 -10.79 -11.85 -15.21
C LEU A 26 -11.53 -10.67 -15.85
N GLU A 27 -12.84 -10.78 -15.88
CA GLU A 27 -13.71 -9.65 -16.23
C GLU A 27 -13.26 -8.43 -15.41
N LYS A 28 -13.00 -7.34 -16.10
CA LYS A 28 -12.62 -6.11 -15.38
C LYS A 28 -13.75 -5.74 -14.44
N PRO A 29 -13.44 -5.31 -13.21
CA PRO A 29 -14.45 -4.84 -12.28
C PRO A 29 -15.35 -3.80 -12.94
N VAL A 30 -16.64 -3.89 -12.68
CA VAL A 30 -17.59 -2.89 -13.16
C VAL A 30 -17.26 -1.55 -12.50
N PRO A 31 -17.08 -0.45 -13.28
CA PRO A 31 -16.78 0.84 -12.70
C PRO A 31 -17.82 1.24 -11.65
N ILE A 32 -17.38 1.66 -10.48
CA ILE A 32 -18.30 2.01 -9.38
C ILE A 32 -19.32 3.10 -9.77
N SER A 33 -18.94 3.97 -10.69
CA SER A 33 -19.78 5.03 -11.25
C SER A 33 -21.03 4.51 -11.97
N THR A 34 -21.01 3.25 -12.41
CA THR A 34 -22.14 2.61 -13.12
C THR A 34 -23.14 1.95 -12.16
N VAL A 35 -22.76 1.72 -10.91
CA VAL A 35 -23.61 1.13 -9.88
C VAL A 35 -24.64 2.15 -9.41
N LYS A 36 -25.89 2.01 -9.83
CA LYS A 36 -26.99 2.95 -9.55
C LYS A 36 -28.21 2.22 -8.98
N GLY A 37 -29.12 2.98 -8.40
CA GLY A 37 -30.45 2.50 -8.01
C GLY A 37 -30.46 1.52 -6.85
N ILE A 38 -29.43 1.49 -6.01
CA ILE A 38 -29.43 0.69 -4.78
C ILE A 38 -30.38 1.34 -3.79
N THR A 39 -31.44 0.62 -3.41
CA THR A 39 -32.51 1.08 -2.51
C THR A 39 -32.73 0.10 -1.35
N GLY A 40 -33.68 0.42 -0.46
CA GLY A 40 -33.98 -0.39 0.71
C GLY A 40 -32.80 -0.46 1.68
N PHE A 41 -32.69 -1.57 2.40
CA PHE A 41 -31.70 -1.73 3.48
C PHE A 41 -30.26 -1.38 3.06
N PHE A 42 -29.82 -1.84 1.90
CA PHE A 42 -28.45 -1.53 1.42
C PHE A 42 -28.30 -0.06 1.06
N GLY A 43 -29.28 0.53 0.39
CA GLY A 43 -29.24 1.96 0.06
C GLY A 43 -29.20 2.84 1.31
N GLU A 44 -29.98 2.52 2.32
CA GLU A 44 -29.96 3.20 3.62
C GLU A 44 -28.58 3.09 4.31
N ARG A 45 -27.98 1.90 4.30
CA ARG A 45 -26.66 1.70 4.90
C ARG A 45 -25.55 2.44 4.14
N MET A 46 -25.64 2.50 2.82
CA MET A 46 -24.71 3.29 2.03
C MET A 46 -24.84 4.78 2.33
N GLU A 47 -26.05 5.30 2.54
CA GLU A 47 -26.26 6.68 2.94
C GLU A 47 -25.67 7.00 4.32
N VAL A 48 -25.94 6.13 5.30
CA VAL A 48 -25.35 6.27 6.66
C VAL A 48 -23.83 6.26 6.60
N ASN A 49 -23.25 5.34 5.82
CA ASN A 49 -21.80 5.28 5.63
C ASN A 49 -21.25 6.54 4.96
N ARG A 50 -21.92 7.05 3.94
CA ARG A 50 -21.52 8.29 3.24
C ARG A 50 -21.50 9.47 4.21
N GLN A 51 -22.54 9.63 5.04
CA GLN A 51 -22.60 10.66 6.05
C GLN A 51 -21.46 10.50 7.08
N TYR A 52 -21.21 9.28 7.55
CA TYR A 52 -20.06 8.99 8.42
C TYR A 52 -18.73 9.41 7.79
N LEU A 53 -18.51 9.13 6.51
CA LEU A 53 -17.30 9.53 5.80
C LEU A 53 -17.17 11.07 5.67
N LYS A 54 -18.28 11.78 5.51
CA LYS A 54 -18.29 13.25 5.51
C LYS A 54 -17.93 13.82 6.87
N ASP A 55 -18.42 13.24 7.94
CA ASP A 55 -18.24 13.73 9.31
C ASP A 55 -16.92 13.25 9.94
N PHE A 56 -16.28 12.24 9.33
CA PHE A 56 -15.05 11.66 9.86
C PHE A 56 -13.94 12.73 10.00
N PRO A 57 -13.26 12.80 11.18
CA PRO A 57 -12.24 13.81 11.45
C PRO A 57 -10.91 13.49 10.76
N ILE A 58 -10.95 13.38 9.44
CA ILE A 58 -9.82 12.91 8.62
C ILE A 58 -8.58 13.79 8.75
N ASP A 59 -8.75 15.09 9.00
CA ASP A 59 -7.64 16.04 9.09
C ASP A 59 -6.63 15.65 10.18
N THR A 60 -7.09 15.13 11.32
CA THR A 60 -6.22 14.65 12.40
C THR A 60 -5.26 13.54 11.91
N TYR A 61 -5.74 12.63 11.08
CA TYR A 61 -4.95 11.52 10.53
C TYR A 61 -4.03 11.98 9.39
N VAL A 62 -4.52 12.92 8.58
CA VAL A 62 -3.71 13.54 7.52
C VAL A 62 -2.57 14.36 8.11
N ASP A 63 -2.83 15.16 9.15
CA ASP A 63 -1.81 15.94 9.85
C ASP A 63 -0.72 15.04 10.44
N PHE A 64 -1.11 13.88 10.96
CA PHE A 64 -0.16 12.88 11.48
C PHE A 64 0.85 12.43 10.41
N ILE A 65 0.38 12.17 9.19
CA ILE A 65 1.23 11.77 8.05
C ILE A 65 2.05 12.95 7.54
N VAL A 66 1.39 14.07 7.24
CA VAL A 66 2.03 15.25 6.64
C VAL A 66 3.14 15.81 7.54
N ASN A 67 2.92 15.79 8.85
CA ASN A 67 3.89 16.29 9.84
C ASN A 67 4.89 15.22 10.33
N ARG A 68 4.85 14.00 9.79
CA ARG A 68 5.76 12.90 10.16
C ARG A 68 5.78 12.62 11.66
N GLN A 69 4.60 12.48 12.27
CA GLN A 69 4.43 12.39 13.72
C GLN A 69 4.48 10.96 14.26
N HIS A 70 4.92 9.98 13.46
CA HIS A 70 4.95 8.60 13.90
C HIS A 70 5.91 8.40 15.08
N THR A 71 5.37 7.83 16.16
CA THR A 71 6.12 7.24 17.27
C THR A 71 5.92 5.72 17.26
N ALA A 72 6.73 4.99 18.00
CA ALA A 72 6.73 3.51 18.01
C ALA A 72 5.36 2.86 18.28
N TRP A 73 4.40 3.59 18.84
CA TRP A 73 3.12 3.04 19.32
C TRP A 73 1.88 3.65 18.62
N ASP A 74 2.05 4.61 17.74
CA ASP A 74 0.94 5.32 17.08
C ASP A 74 0.58 4.74 15.71
N TRP A 75 0.88 3.47 15.49
CA TRP A 75 0.70 2.79 14.20
C TRP A 75 -0.75 2.85 13.65
N THR A 76 -1.75 2.86 14.52
CA THR A 76 -3.16 2.87 14.10
C THR A 76 -3.60 4.17 13.43
N LYS A 77 -2.86 5.26 13.61
CA LYS A 77 -3.22 6.56 13.03
C LYS A 77 -2.84 6.66 11.54
N ALA A 78 -1.72 6.06 11.19
CA ALA A 78 -1.15 6.26 9.86
C ALA A 78 -1.86 5.46 8.74
N GLU A 79 -2.68 4.47 9.07
CA GLU A 79 -3.46 3.70 8.09
C GLU A 79 -4.79 4.36 7.72
N GLN A 80 -5.35 5.18 8.61
CA GLN A 80 -6.73 5.67 8.47
C GLN A 80 -6.91 6.59 7.25
N HIS A 81 -5.91 7.39 6.91
CA HIS A 81 -6.00 8.31 5.77
C HIS A 81 -6.16 7.57 4.44
N GLY A 82 -5.39 6.50 4.19
CA GLY A 82 -5.51 5.70 2.97
C GLY A 82 -6.85 4.99 2.88
N LYS A 83 -7.28 4.34 3.96
CA LYS A 83 -8.60 3.68 4.07
C LYS A 83 -9.74 4.67 3.80
N TRP A 84 -9.66 5.85 4.40
CA TRP A 84 -10.69 6.87 4.23
C TRP A 84 -10.72 7.43 2.81
N ILE A 85 -9.56 7.74 2.21
CA ILE A 85 -9.49 8.26 0.82
C ILE A 85 -10.18 7.31 -0.13
N GLU A 86 -9.82 6.02 -0.11
CA GLU A 86 -10.39 5.02 -1.01
C GLU A 86 -11.89 4.88 -0.80
N SER A 87 -12.32 4.65 0.44
CA SER A 87 -13.73 4.47 0.77
C SER A 87 -14.60 5.69 0.44
N ALA A 88 -14.12 6.88 0.81
CA ALA A 88 -14.84 8.13 0.56
C ALA A 88 -14.88 8.47 -0.93
N TYR A 89 -13.80 8.18 -1.66
CA TYR A 89 -13.77 8.42 -3.09
C TYR A 89 -14.77 7.55 -3.85
N LEU A 90 -14.76 6.23 -3.60
CA LEU A 90 -15.70 5.29 -4.20
C LEU A 90 -17.15 5.64 -3.84
N SER A 91 -17.40 5.99 -2.57
CA SER A 91 -18.72 6.44 -2.11
C SER A 91 -19.17 7.73 -2.82
N ALA A 92 -18.27 8.70 -2.99
CA ALA A 92 -18.57 9.97 -3.65
C ALA A 92 -18.87 9.79 -5.15
N ILE A 93 -18.14 8.93 -5.85
CA ILE A 93 -18.37 8.62 -7.27
C ILE A 93 -19.71 7.88 -7.43
N GLN A 94 -19.94 6.85 -6.63
CA GLN A 94 -21.14 6.03 -6.70
C GLN A 94 -22.40 6.86 -6.46
N SER A 95 -22.39 7.73 -5.45
CA SER A 95 -23.54 8.57 -5.08
C SER A 95 -23.66 9.86 -5.89
N GLY A 96 -22.56 10.32 -6.52
CA GLY A 96 -22.49 11.63 -7.15
C GLY A 96 -22.33 12.79 -6.15
N ASP A 97 -21.93 12.52 -4.89
CA ASP A 97 -21.75 13.53 -3.84
C ASP A 97 -20.52 14.40 -4.13
N LYS A 98 -20.78 15.61 -4.65
CA LYS A 98 -19.72 16.55 -5.04
C LYS A 98 -18.99 17.17 -3.85
N GLU A 99 -19.64 17.30 -2.71
CA GLU A 99 -19.02 17.83 -1.49
C GLU A 99 -17.99 16.82 -0.95
N LEU A 100 -18.39 15.56 -0.82
CA LEU A 100 -17.47 14.50 -0.40
C LEU A 100 -16.33 14.34 -1.41
N GLN A 101 -16.63 14.38 -2.71
CA GLN A 101 -15.60 14.31 -3.76
C GLN A 101 -14.55 15.42 -3.61
N LYS A 102 -15.01 16.67 -3.37
CA LYS A 102 -14.13 17.82 -3.13
C LYS A 102 -13.27 17.63 -1.87
N LYS A 103 -13.88 17.13 -0.78
CA LYS A 103 -13.17 16.85 0.47
C LYS A 103 -12.05 15.81 0.25
N VAL A 104 -12.36 14.71 -0.45
CA VAL A 104 -11.36 13.67 -0.75
C VAL A 104 -10.22 14.20 -1.61
N GLN A 105 -10.54 14.98 -2.64
CA GLN A 105 -9.50 15.59 -3.50
C GLN A 105 -8.56 16.51 -2.71
N ALA A 106 -9.09 17.32 -1.79
CA ALA A 106 -8.28 18.17 -0.92
C ALA A 106 -7.36 17.35 -0.01
N VAL A 107 -7.88 16.28 0.60
CA VAL A 107 -7.10 15.37 1.45
C VAL A 107 -6.00 14.68 0.64
N LEU A 108 -6.36 14.11 -0.52
CA LEU A 108 -5.41 13.46 -1.42
C LEU A 108 -4.28 14.43 -1.82
N LYS A 109 -4.62 15.65 -2.19
CA LYS A 109 -3.65 16.67 -2.57
C LYS A 109 -2.66 16.95 -1.45
N ARG A 110 -3.11 17.08 -0.20
CA ARG A 110 -2.23 17.27 0.96
C ARG A 110 -1.25 16.10 1.15
N ILE A 111 -1.69 14.87 0.96
CA ILE A 111 -0.83 13.68 1.05
C ILE A 111 0.21 13.70 -0.08
N ILE A 112 -0.21 13.96 -1.32
CA ILE A 112 0.68 14.04 -2.49
C ILE A 112 1.72 15.15 -2.29
N ASP A 113 1.31 16.34 -1.87
CA ASP A 113 2.21 17.48 -1.63
C ASP A 113 3.22 17.21 -0.51
N SER A 114 2.88 16.32 0.43
CA SER A 114 3.77 15.90 1.51
C SER A 114 4.80 14.84 1.11
N GLN A 115 4.66 14.24 -0.08
CA GLN A 115 5.57 13.21 -0.56
C GLN A 115 6.97 13.79 -0.75
N GLU A 116 7.96 13.14 -0.15
CA GLU A 116 9.34 13.56 -0.28
C GLU A 116 9.87 13.35 -1.72
N GLU A 117 10.89 14.10 -2.10
CA GLU A 117 11.60 13.89 -3.37
C GLU A 117 12.09 12.45 -3.52
N SER A 118 12.47 11.81 -2.42
CA SER A 118 12.84 10.40 -2.37
C SER A 118 11.74 9.42 -2.75
N GLY A 119 10.47 9.86 -2.76
CA GLY A 119 9.27 9.03 -2.96
C GLY A 119 8.56 8.62 -1.68
N TYR A 120 9.17 8.80 -0.51
CA TYR A 120 8.55 8.44 0.77
C TYR A 120 7.36 9.36 1.11
N VAL A 121 6.26 8.77 1.59
CA VAL A 121 5.01 9.47 1.93
C VAL A 121 4.44 9.08 3.31
N GLY A 122 5.16 8.24 4.07
CA GLY A 122 4.71 7.74 5.37
C GLY A 122 4.87 8.73 6.52
N ALA A 123 4.47 8.30 7.71
CA ALA A 123 4.47 9.13 8.92
C ALA A 123 5.82 9.24 9.64
N THR A 124 6.82 8.42 9.26
CA THR A 124 8.11 8.36 9.96
C THR A 124 9.02 9.51 9.53
N ALA A 125 9.49 10.31 10.49
CA ALA A 125 10.39 11.43 10.23
C ALA A 125 11.71 10.95 9.62
N LYS A 126 12.29 11.78 8.73
CA LYS A 126 13.55 11.48 8.03
C LYS A 126 14.72 11.17 8.98
N SER A 127 14.75 11.80 10.15
CA SER A 127 15.77 11.57 11.18
C SER A 127 15.80 10.13 11.72
N PHE A 128 14.69 9.39 11.62
CA PHE A 128 14.57 8.00 12.03
C PHE A 128 14.81 7.00 10.90
N ARG A 129 15.03 7.48 9.67
CA ARG A 129 15.23 6.64 8.48
C ARG A 129 16.69 6.73 8.03
N THR A 130 17.31 5.58 7.77
CA THR A 130 18.69 5.46 7.27
C THR A 130 18.73 4.51 6.08
N ALA A 131 19.85 4.41 5.37
CA ALA A 131 20.02 3.46 4.27
C ALA A 131 19.83 1.99 4.71
N LYS A 132 20.18 1.67 5.97
CA LYS A 132 19.97 0.34 6.55
C LYS A 132 18.58 0.16 7.16
N ARG A 133 17.88 1.24 7.39
CA ARG A 133 16.52 1.28 7.97
C ARG A 133 15.71 2.38 7.28
N PRO A 134 15.36 2.18 6.00
CA PRO A 134 14.67 3.20 5.20
C PRO A 134 13.22 3.41 5.60
N VAL A 135 12.65 2.47 6.35
CA VAL A 135 11.26 2.44 6.82
C VAL A 135 11.21 1.94 8.26
N ARG A 136 10.10 2.14 8.93
CA ARG A 136 9.76 1.46 10.19
C ARG A 136 8.94 0.20 9.90
N GLY A 137 8.84 -0.69 10.90
CA GLY A 137 8.15 -1.97 10.75
C GLY A 137 6.71 -1.82 10.27
N MET A 138 5.98 -0.87 10.84
CA MET A 138 4.57 -0.63 10.50
C MET A 138 4.36 0.18 9.21
N ASP A 139 5.40 0.79 8.63
CA ASP A 139 5.25 1.57 7.39
C ASP A 139 4.62 0.76 6.26
N ALA A 140 4.93 -0.53 6.14
CA ALA A 140 4.33 -1.38 5.10
C ALA A 140 2.81 -1.45 5.21
N TYR A 141 2.30 -1.60 6.43
CA TYR A 141 0.87 -1.66 6.70
C TYR A 141 0.20 -0.30 6.46
N GLU A 142 0.81 0.76 6.96
CA GLU A 142 0.31 2.13 6.80
C GLU A 142 0.26 2.54 5.33
N LEU A 143 1.35 2.29 4.60
CA LEU A 143 1.51 2.70 3.21
C LEU A 143 0.79 1.79 2.22
N TYR A 144 0.45 0.57 2.59
CA TYR A 144 -0.43 -0.29 1.82
C TYR A 144 -1.73 0.44 1.45
N PHE A 145 -2.39 1.05 2.43
CA PHE A 145 -3.65 1.75 2.19
C PHE A 145 -3.49 3.04 1.41
N VAL A 146 -2.41 3.80 1.60
CA VAL A 146 -2.19 5.01 0.80
C VAL A 146 -1.83 4.66 -0.65
N PHE A 147 -1.11 3.58 -0.84
CA PHE A 147 -0.78 3.09 -2.17
C PHE A 147 -2.04 2.69 -2.93
N HIS A 148 -2.92 1.89 -2.30
CA HIS A 148 -4.23 1.55 -2.85
C HIS A 148 -5.07 2.78 -3.17
N ALA A 149 -5.12 3.76 -2.26
CA ALA A 149 -5.84 5.00 -2.48
C ALA A 149 -5.35 5.76 -3.73
N PHE A 150 -4.03 5.85 -3.94
CA PHE A 150 -3.48 6.47 -5.15
C PHE A 150 -3.91 5.73 -6.42
N LEU A 151 -3.82 4.40 -6.43
CA LEU A 151 -4.19 3.59 -7.58
C LEU A 151 -5.68 3.64 -7.87
N THR A 152 -6.53 3.52 -6.85
CA THR A 152 -7.98 3.62 -6.99
C THR A 152 -8.40 4.98 -7.54
N VAL A 153 -7.82 6.07 -7.03
CA VAL A 153 -8.11 7.40 -7.57
C VAL A 153 -7.68 7.53 -9.03
N TYR A 154 -6.52 6.99 -9.40
CA TYR A 154 -6.07 7.00 -10.78
C TYR A 154 -7.01 6.18 -11.70
N GLU A 155 -7.35 4.97 -11.34
CA GLU A 155 -8.20 4.10 -12.16
C GLU A 155 -9.60 4.68 -12.37
N GLU A 156 -10.17 5.30 -11.34
CA GLU A 156 -11.52 5.87 -11.42
C GLU A 156 -11.57 7.24 -12.12
N THR A 157 -10.43 7.96 -12.24
CA THR A 157 -10.44 9.36 -12.71
C THR A 157 -9.39 9.71 -13.74
N GLY A 158 -8.37 8.89 -13.91
CA GLY A 158 -7.20 9.23 -14.70
C GLY A 158 -6.28 10.27 -14.04
N ASN A 159 -6.37 10.49 -12.71
CA ASN A 159 -5.54 11.45 -11.99
C ASN A 159 -4.05 11.05 -12.05
N LYS A 160 -3.30 11.73 -12.91
CA LYS A 160 -1.88 11.43 -13.15
C LYS A 160 -0.97 11.78 -11.98
N GLU A 161 -1.36 12.72 -11.11
CA GLU A 161 -0.57 13.04 -9.91
C GLU A 161 -0.63 11.88 -8.92
N ALA A 162 -1.80 11.25 -8.76
CA ALA A 162 -1.94 10.06 -7.93
C ALA A 162 -1.10 8.88 -8.47
N LEU A 163 -1.13 8.63 -9.78
CA LEU A 163 -0.29 7.60 -10.39
C LEU A 163 1.20 7.90 -10.20
N ALA A 164 1.63 9.12 -10.47
CA ALA A 164 3.04 9.52 -10.29
C ALA A 164 3.49 9.37 -8.83
N SER A 165 2.61 9.63 -7.88
CA SER A 165 2.89 9.43 -6.45
C SER A 165 3.00 7.95 -6.08
N ALA A 166 2.16 7.09 -6.67
CA ALA A 166 2.26 5.64 -6.52
C ALA A 166 3.58 5.12 -7.11
N GLU A 167 3.96 5.54 -8.31
CA GLU A 167 5.23 5.18 -8.94
C GLU A 167 6.44 5.59 -8.08
N LYS A 168 6.48 6.83 -7.59
CA LYS A 168 7.56 7.31 -6.71
C LYS A 168 7.65 6.50 -5.41
N LEU A 169 6.51 6.09 -4.86
CA LEU A 169 6.47 5.28 -3.65
C LEU A 169 7.03 3.87 -3.93
N ALA A 170 6.65 3.26 -5.07
CA ALA A 170 7.22 1.99 -5.50
C ALA A 170 8.74 2.09 -5.70
N ASP A 171 9.22 3.13 -6.38
CA ASP A 171 10.64 3.38 -6.60
C ASP A 171 11.41 3.54 -5.29
N TYR A 172 10.79 4.18 -4.27
CA TYR A 172 11.37 4.28 -2.94
C TYR A 172 11.64 2.90 -2.33
N TYR A 173 10.66 1.98 -2.42
CA TYR A 173 10.84 0.63 -1.92
C TYR A 173 11.84 -0.18 -2.74
N LEU A 174 11.73 -0.14 -4.05
CA LEU A 174 12.63 -0.85 -4.97
C LEU A 174 14.09 -0.39 -4.83
N LYS A 175 14.32 0.83 -4.37
CA LYS A 175 15.67 1.33 -4.06
C LYS A 175 16.32 0.56 -2.92
N TYR A 176 15.56 0.17 -1.91
CA TYR A 176 16.10 -0.39 -0.67
C TYR A 176 15.87 -1.89 -0.52
N PHE A 177 14.80 -2.43 -1.08
CA PHE A 177 14.39 -3.83 -0.93
C PHE A 177 14.54 -4.61 -2.22
N GLY A 178 14.85 -5.91 -2.09
CA GLY A 178 14.96 -6.84 -3.20
C GLY A 178 16.29 -7.59 -3.27
N PRO A 179 16.52 -8.37 -4.33
CA PRO A 179 17.74 -9.15 -4.48
C PRO A 179 19.01 -8.30 -4.40
N GLY A 180 19.94 -8.68 -3.52
CA GLY A 180 21.19 -7.96 -3.28
C GLY A 180 21.05 -6.63 -2.50
N LYS A 181 19.88 -6.38 -1.91
CA LYS A 181 19.57 -5.23 -1.06
C LYS A 181 19.11 -5.72 0.31
N LEU A 182 18.21 -4.96 0.97
CA LEU A 182 17.57 -5.44 2.19
C LEU A 182 16.62 -6.59 1.85
N GLU A 183 16.85 -7.75 2.44
CA GLU A 183 16.04 -8.96 2.24
C GLU A 183 14.90 -9.05 3.26
N PHE A 184 14.98 -8.27 4.35
CA PHE A 184 14.02 -8.30 5.44
C PHE A 184 13.48 -6.91 5.71
N TRP A 185 12.20 -6.86 6.04
CA TRP A 185 11.57 -5.63 6.52
C TRP A 185 12.09 -5.28 7.93
N PRO A 186 12.45 -4.02 8.19
CA PRO A 186 12.95 -3.62 9.51
C PRO A 186 11.90 -3.83 10.60
N SER A 187 12.31 -4.40 11.73
CA SER A 187 11.46 -4.54 12.91
C SER A 187 11.57 -3.31 13.81
N ASP A 188 10.44 -2.72 14.21
CA ASP A 188 10.42 -1.65 15.21
C ASP A 188 10.75 -2.14 16.60
N LEU A 189 10.59 -3.44 16.86
CA LEU A 189 10.92 -4.05 18.14
C LEU A 189 12.42 -4.07 18.43
N ARG A 190 13.25 -3.87 17.40
CA ARG A 190 14.71 -3.70 17.53
C ARG A 190 15.14 -2.24 17.71
N ALA A 191 14.21 -1.32 17.80
CA ALA A 191 14.56 0.06 18.06
C ALA A 191 15.21 0.17 19.44
N PRO A 192 16.31 0.95 19.61
CA PRO A 192 16.98 1.08 20.89
C PRO A 192 16.10 1.60 22.02
N GLU A 193 15.06 2.33 21.69
CA GLU A 193 14.04 2.84 22.60
C GLU A 193 13.08 1.78 23.12
N ASN A 194 12.98 0.61 22.48
CA ASN A 194 12.12 -0.50 22.88
C ASN A 194 12.84 -1.35 23.93
N LYS A 195 12.55 -1.09 25.21
CA LYS A 195 13.19 -1.74 26.35
C LYS A 195 12.48 -3.02 26.85
N HIS A 196 11.55 -3.56 26.10
CA HIS A 196 10.80 -4.76 26.50
C HIS A 196 11.55 -6.03 26.11
N LYS A 197 12.27 -6.63 27.05
CA LYS A 197 13.09 -7.83 26.83
C LYS A 197 12.35 -9.02 26.19
N HIS A 198 11.07 -9.21 26.51
CA HIS A 198 10.27 -10.29 25.92
C HIS A 198 9.94 -10.03 24.43
N ILE A 199 9.90 -8.76 24.03
CA ILE A 199 9.69 -8.34 22.65
C ILE A 199 11.00 -8.48 21.87
N ASP A 200 12.14 -8.26 22.53
CA ASP A 200 13.46 -8.44 21.89
C ASP A 200 13.67 -9.88 21.43
N ALA A 201 13.25 -10.87 22.26
CA ALA A 201 13.30 -12.28 21.87
C ALA A 201 12.40 -12.60 20.67
N LEU A 202 11.20 -12.03 20.62
CA LEU A 202 10.31 -12.15 19.46
C LEU A 202 10.85 -11.40 18.24
N SER A 203 11.50 -10.25 18.44
CA SER A 203 12.09 -9.48 17.36
C SER A 203 13.31 -10.17 16.77
N ASP A 204 14.09 -10.91 17.53
CA ASP A 204 15.18 -11.71 17.01
C ASP A 204 14.67 -12.83 16.11
N PHE A 205 13.59 -13.49 16.51
CA PHE A 205 12.89 -14.45 15.68
C PHE A 205 12.24 -13.77 14.46
N ALA A 206 11.56 -12.66 14.66
CA ALA A 206 10.95 -11.85 13.61
C ALA A 206 12.00 -11.19 12.69
N GLY A 207 13.18 -10.90 13.21
CA GLY A 207 14.29 -10.38 12.41
C GLY A 207 14.80 -11.36 11.36
N HIS A 208 14.43 -12.63 11.47
CA HIS A 208 14.58 -13.64 10.43
C HIS A 208 13.36 -13.72 9.50
N GLY A 209 12.51 -12.72 9.50
CA GLY A 209 11.44 -12.58 8.51
C GLY A 209 10.11 -13.22 8.85
N VAL A 210 9.92 -13.76 10.06
CA VAL A 210 8.70 -14.54 10.37
C VAL A 210 7.52 -13.65 10.75
N HIS A 211 7.73 -12.58 11.50
CA HIS A 211 6.62 -11.74 11.98
C HIS A 211 6.42 -10.47 11.15
N TYR A 212 7.49 -9.81 10.75
CA TYR A 212 7.41 -8.54 10.01
C TYR A 212 7.62 -8.68 8.50
N SER A 213 8.04 -9.83 8.03
CA SER A 213 8.10 -10.07 6.59
C SER A 213 6.71 -10.19 5.96
N TRP A 214 5.70 -10.66 6.69
CA TRP A 214 4.35 -10.69 6.13
C TRP A 214 3.74 -9.29 6.03
N GLU A 215 4.05 -8.35 6.91
CA GLU A 215 3.67 -6.95 6.76
C GLU A 215 4.33 -6.34 5.51
N GLY A 216 5.61 -6.64 5.27
CA GLY A 216 6.30 -6.25 4.03
C GLY A 216 5.67 -6.84 2.78
N THR A 217 5.10 -8.05 2.84
CA THR A 217 4.43 -8.70 1.72
C THR A 217 3.10 -8.04 1.34
N LEU A 218 2.48 -7.26 2.22
CA LEU A 218 1.30 -6.48 1.87
C LEU A 218 1.55 -5.58 0.66
N LEU A 219 2.76 -5.05 0.50
CA LEU A 219 3.11 -4.18 -0.62
C LEU A 219 3.19 -4.92 -1.96
N CYS A 220 3.23 -6.25 -1.97
CA CYS A 220 3.22 -7.02 -3.21
C CYS A 220 1.93 -6.80 -4.01
N ASP A 221 0.80 -6.67 -3.33
CA ASP A 221 -0.50 -6.43 -3.94
C ASP A 221 -0.56 -5.06 -4.67
N PRO A 222 -0.38 -3.91 -4.02
CA PRO A 222 -0.42 -2.63 -4.75
C PRO A 222 0.71 -2.47 -5.76
N VAL A 223 1.88 -3.11 -5.57
CA VAL A 223 2.95 -3.10 -6.58
C VAL A 223 2.55 -3.92 -7.81
N ALA A 224 1.93 -5.09 -7.63
CA ALA A 224 1.40 -5.89 -8.74
C ALA A 224 0.32 -5.11 -9.51
N ARG A 225 -0.61 -4.47 -8.80
CA ARG A 225 -1.64 -3.61 -9.39
C ARG A 225 -1.02 -2.43 -10.17
N LEU A 226 0.03 -1.79 -9.63
CA LEU A 226 0.77 -0.74 -10.33
C LEU A 226 1.42 -1.27 -11.62
N TYR A 227 2.00 -2.48 -11.58
CA TYR A 227 2.55 -3.12 -12.76
C TYR A 227 1.48 -3.40 -13.83
N GLU A 228 0.31 -3.88 -13.45
CA GLU A 228 -0.82 -4.08 -14.37
C GLU A 228 -1.27 -2.77 -15.04
N ILE A 229 -1.27 -1.67 -14.29
CA ILE A 229 -1.65 -0.34 -14.79
C ILE A 229 -0.59 0.21 -15.76
N THR A 230 0.70 0.06 -15.43
CA THR A 230 1.78 0.80 -16.12
C THR A 230 2.58 -0.05 -17.08
N GLY A 231 2.61 -1.37 -16.91
CA GLY A 231 3.51 -2.29 -17.62
C GLY A 231 5.00 -2.12 -17.28
N LYS A 232 5.34 -1.25 -16.31
CA LYS A 232 6.73 -0.99 -15.90
C LYS A 232 7.21 -2.10 -14.97
N LYS A 233 8.36 -2.73 -15.33
CA LYS A 233 9.02 -3.77 -14.52
C LYS A 233 9.99 -3.14 -13.55
#